data_541d07b02027ccbe1659278df1ae9b87
#
_entry.id   541d07b02027ccbe1659278df1ae9b87
#
_cell.length_a   1.000
_cell.length_b   1.000
_cell.length_c   1.000
_cell.angle_alpha   90.00
_cell.angle_beta   90.00
_cell.angle_gamma   90.00
#
_symmetry.space_group_name_H-M   'P 1'
#
loop_
_entity.id
_entity.type
_entity.pdbx_description
1 polymer ?
#
loop_
_entity_poly.entity_id
_entity_poly.type
_entity_poly.pdbx_seq_one_letter_code
_entity_poly.pdbx_strand_id
1 'polypeptide(L)'
;QEWESVLQIKTSGRDDSHSDTEHHPYEPTDYCVLERLANSGHIRKKNILIDYGSGKGRVSIFMAYQTGCHSIGIEYDERLYKKALINGESPAARNRVSFVLGDAALYELPDQADRCFFFNPFALHTIKRVLGNIFDSLYHNPREIKLFFYYVNEEVENFLNNHVRLEQEEPIDCSDLFEASDAKERILVYSVNLF
;
A
#
# COMPACT_ATOMS: atom_id res chain seq x y z
N GLN A 1 -2.80 2.35 -21.43
CA GLN A 1 -2.67 3.39 -20.40
C GLN A 1 -1.29 4.01 -20.47
N GLU A 2 -1.27 5.33 -20.39
CA GLU A 2 -0.05 6.11 -20.55
C GLU A 2 1.03 5.74 -19.50
N TRP A 3 0.67 5.60 -18.24
CA TRP A 3 1.61 5.25 -17.18
C TRP A 3 2.26 3.88 -17.36
N GLU A 4 1.51 2.88 -17.81
CA GLU A 4 2.09 1.55 -18.08
C GLU A 4 3.21 1.63 -19.12
N SER A 5 3.05 2.50 -20.13
CA SER A 5 4.08 2.72 -21.14
C SER A 5 5.29 3.47 -20.58
N VAL A 6 5.05 4.54 -19.81
CA VAL A 6 6.12 5.33 -19.18
C VAL A 6 6.95 4.47 -18.24
N LEU A 7 6.28 3.68 -17.40
CA LEU A 7 6.93 2.83 -16.40
C LEU A 7 7.50 1.54 -17.00
N GLN A 8 7.10 1.18 -18.22
CA GLN A 8 7.47 -0.07 -18.89
C GLN A 8 7.11 -1.30 -18.04
N ILE A 9 5.87 -1.32 -17.55
CA ILE A 9 5.34 -2.41 -16.74
C ILE A 9 3.96 -2.84 -17.22
N LYS A 10 3.52 -4.02 -16.78
CA LYS A 10 2.21 -4.59 -17.09
C LYS A 10 1.50 -4.98 -15.80
N THR A 11 0.65 -4.08 -15.32
CA THR A 11 -0.07 -4.28 -14.06
C THR A 11 -1.58 -4.21 -14.21
N SER A 12 -2.09 -3.91 -15.41
CA SER A 12 -3.53 -3.78 -15.66
C SER A 12 -4.23 -5.13 -15.70
N GLY A 13 -5.55 -5.09 -15.52
CA GLY A 13 -6.43 -6.27 -15.55
C GLY A 13 -6.71 -6.83 -14.17
N ARG A 14 -7.91 -7.41 -14.04
CA ARG A 14 -8.37 -8.08 -12.83
C ARG A 14 -8.06 -9.57 -12.91
N ASP A 15 -7.71 -10.17 -11.79
CA ASP A 15 -7.41 -11.59 -11.69
C ASP A 15 -8.07 -12.20 -10.46
N ASP A 16 -9.06 -13.08 -10.67
CA ASP A 16 -9.84 -13.74 -9.64
C ASP A 16 -9.40 -15.19 -9.37
N SER A 17 -8.40 -15.69 -10.11
CA SER A 17 -8.11 -17.12 -10.16
C SER A 17 -7.65 -17.73 -8.84
N HIS A 18 -7.15 -16.92 -7.91
CA HIS A 18 -6.67 -17.37 -6.60
C HIS A 18 -7.37 -16.66 -5.43
N SER A 19 -8.57 -16.10 -5.65
CA SER A 19 -9.33 -15.46 -4.59
C SER A 19 -9.98 -16.49 -3.66
N ASP A 20 -10.01 -16.17 -2.38
CA ASP A 20 -10.72 -16.92 -1.33
C ASP A 20 -11.24 -15.94 -0.26
N THR A 21 -11.61 -16.43 0.93
CA THR A 21 -12.16 -15.59 2.00
C THR A 21 -11.16 -14.62 2.59
N GLU A 22 -9.87 -14.88 2.49
CA GLU A 22 -8.80 -14.05 3.03
C GLU A 22 -7.98 -13.35 1.93
N HIS A 23 -7.97 -13.93 0.72
CA HIS A 23 -7.17 -13.47 -0.41
C HIS A 23 -8.10 -13.10 -1.57
N HIS A 24 -8.27 -11.83 -1.77
CA HIS A 24 -9.19 -11.27 -2.73
C HIS A 24 -8.62 -11.21 -4.15
N PRO A 25 -9.47 -10.99 -5.18
CA PRO A 25 -9.01 -10.87 -6.56
C PRO A 25 -8.01 -9.72 -6.70
N TYR A 26 -7.04 -9.89 -7.59
CA TYR A 26 -6.15 -8.81 -7.94
C TYR A 26 -6.92 -7.70 -8.64
N GLU A 27 -6.83 -6.50 -8.11
CA GLU A 27 -7.36 -5.29 -8.71
C GLU A 27 -6.37 -4.16 -8.42
N PRO A 28 -5.74 -3.58 -9.45
CA PRO A 28 -4.75 -2.55 -9.21
C PRO A 28 -5.40 -1.21 -8.82
N THR A 29 -4.72 -0.45 -7.98
CA THR A 29 -5.10 0.92 -7.66
C THR A 29 -4.96 1.79 -8.90
N ASP A 30 -5.97 2.62 -9.20
CA ASP A 30 -5.92 3.52 -10.34
C ASP A 30 -4.77 4.51 -10.24
N TYR A 31 -4.11 4.77 -11.36
CA TYR A 31 -2.96 5.69 -11.38
C TYR A 31 -3.32 7.11 -10.93
N CYS A 32 -4.52 7.60 -11.22
CA CYS A 32 -4.94 8.92 -10.77
C CYS A 32 -4.99 9.04 -9.24
N VAL A 33 -5.34 7.97 -8.54
CA VAL A 33 -5.30 7.92 -7.07
C VAL A 33 -3.85 7.96 -6.59
N LEU A 34 -2.97 7.19 -7.24
CA LEU A 34 -1.55 7.16 -6.88
C LEU A 34 -0.86 8.50 -7.17
N GLU A 35 -1.22 9.19 -8.24
CA GLU A 35 -0.73 10.53 -8.51
C GLU A 35 -1.08 11.50 -7.37
N ARG A 36 -2.32 11.43 -6.89
CA ARG A 36 -2.76 12.27 -5.78
C ARG A 36 -2.02 11.95 -4.50
N LEU A 37 -1.78 10.68 -4.21
CA LEU A 37 -0.97 10.26 -3.08
C LEU A 37 0.47 10.77 -3.20
N ALA A 38 1.08 10.61 -4.37
CA ALA A 38 2.45 11.09 -4.61
C ALA A 38 2.58 12.59 -4.45
N ASN A 39 1.55 13.36 -4.85
CA ASN A 39 1.54 14.82 -4.76
C ASN A 39 1.16 15.33 -3.36
N SER A 40 0.73 14.47 -2.45
CA SER A 40 0.32 14.87 -1.10
C SER A 40 1.47 15.36 -0.21
N GLY A 41 2.69 14.96 -0.53
CA GLY A 41 3.87 15.29 0.29
C GLY A 41 4.10 14.32 1.45
N HIS A 42 3.24 13.35 1.66
CA HIS A 42 3.40 12.38 2.75
C HIS A 42 4.51 11.37 2.52
N ILE A 43 4.83 11.07 1.27
CA ILE A 43 5.84 10.09 0.90
C ILE A 43 6.92 10.79 0.08
N ARG A 44 8.15 10.75 0.56
CA ARG A 44 9.29 11.46 -0.03
C ARG A 44 10.46 10.51 -0.26
N LYS A 45 11.51 10.99 -0.90
CA LYS A 45 12.71 10.22 -1.25
C LYS A 45 13.33 9.50 -0.06
N LYS A 46 13.30 10.10 1.13
CA LYS A 46 13.86 9.51 2.35
C LYS A 46 13.03 8.36 2.93
N ASN A 47 11.80 8.21 2.50
CA ASN A 47 10.88 7.23 3.07
C ASN A 47 11.07 5.84 2.46
N ILE A 48 10.70 4.83 3.23
CA ILE A 48 10.60 3.44 2.79
C ILE A 48 9.14 3.02 2.91
N LEU A 49 8.53 2.75 1.78
CA LEU A 49 7.12 2.39 1.67
C LEU A 49 6.97 0.87 1.65
N ILE A 50 6.07 0.36 2.47
CA ILE A 50 5.63 -1.03 2.41
C ILE A 50 4.25 -1.06 1.75
N ASP A 51 4.13 -1.79 0.65
CA ASP A 51 2.87 -2.00 -0.05
C ASP A 51 2.35 -3.40 0.29
N TYR A 52 1.34 -3.46 1.14
CA TYR A 52 0.74 -4.73 1.56
C TYR A 52 -0.27 -5.21 0.52
N GLY A 53 -0.05 -6.41 -0.03
CA GLY A 53 -0.84 -6.92 -1.13
C GLY A 53 -0.43 -6.28 -2.45
N SER A 54 0.85 -6.35 -2.78
CA SER A 54 1.44 -5.57 -3.88
C SER A 54 1.04 -6.02 -5.28
N GLY A 55 0.41 -7.19 -5.42
CA GLY A 55 -0.02 -7.68 -6.73
C GLY A 55 1.12 -7.74 -7.73
N LYS A 56 0.92 -7.11 -8.87
CA LYS A 56 1.92 -7.04 -9.95
C LYS A 56 2.91 -5.87 -9.78
N GLY A 57 2.84 -5.13 -8.67
CA GLY A 57 3.83 -4.13 -8.30
C GLY A 57 3.55 -2.69 -8.70
N ARG A 58 2.33 -2.36 -9.14
CA ARG A 58 2.01 -1.00 -9.61
C ARG A 58 2.32 0.07 -8.58
N VAL A 59 1.81 -0.06 -7.35
CA VAL A 59 1.96 0.95 -6.31
C VAL A 59 3.43 1.16 -5.97
N SER A 60 4.15 0.08 -5.71
CA SER A 60 5.57 0.13 -5.36
C SER A 60 6.41 0.82 -6.44
N ILE A 61 6.21 0.45 -7.71
CA ILE A 61 7.00 0.98 -8.81
C ILE A 61 6.62 2.44 -9.09
N PHE A 62 5.32 2.74 -9.14
CA PHE A 62 4.85 4.10 -9.39
C PHE A 62 5.35 5.08 -8.31
N MET A 63 5.19 4.70 -7.03
CA MET A 63 5.58 5.58 -5.94
C MET A 63 7.10 5.79 -5.88
N ALA A 64 7.89 4.75 -6.13
CA ALA A 64 9.34 4.88 -6.22
C ALA A 64 9.75 5.80 -7.37
N TYR A 65 9.10 5.67 -8.53
CA TYR A 65 9.36 6.52 -9.70
C TYR A 65 9.01 7.99 -9.44
N GLN A 66 7.83 8.26 -8.89
CA GLN A 66 7.31 9.62 -8.70
C GLN A 66 7.94 10.34 -7.50
N THR A 67 8.18 9.64 -6.40
CA THR A 67 8.66 10.29 -5.17
C THR A 67 10.14 10.06 -4.90
N GLY A 68 10.74 9.07 -5.56
CA GLY A 68 12.12 8.67 -5.28
C GLY A 68 12.27 7.79 -4.04
N CYS A 69 11.17 7.41 -3.38
CA CYS A 69 11.21 6.55 -2.21
C CYS A 69 11.70 5.14 -2.56
N HIS A 70 12.15 4.40 -1.54
CA HIS A 70 12.29 2.96 -1.65
C HIS A 70 10.95 2.30 -1.33
N SER A 71 10.65 1.18 -1.97
CA SER A 71 9.41 0.45 -1.71
C SER A 71 9.64 -1.05 -1.68
N ILE A 72 8.92 -1.71 -0.77
CA ILE A 72 8.90 -3.17 -0.63
C ILE A 72 7.44 -3.60 -0.76
N GLY A 73 7.15 -4.43 -1.75
CA GLY A 73 5.81 -5.00 -1.93
C GLY A 73 5.73 -6.40 -1.34
N ILE A 74 4.69 -6.66 -0.57
CA ILE A 74 4.42 -7.97 0.02
C ILE A 74 3.24 -8.59 -0.72
N GLU A 75 3.44 -9.75 -1.30
CA GLU A 75 2.41 -10.45 -2.06
C GLU A 75 2.31 -11.91 -1.66
N TYR A 76 1.09 -12.38 -1.37
CA TYR A 76 0.81 -13.76 -0.97
C TYR A 76 0.73 -14.71 -2.16
N ASP A 77 0.17 -14.24 -3.29
CA ASP A 77 -0.02 -15.05 -4.49
C ASP A 77 1.28 -15.15 -5.28
N GLU A 78 1.85 -16.36 -5.37
CA GLU A 78 3.11 -16.60 -6.06
C GLU A 78 3.06 -16.18 -7.53
N ARG A 79 1.93 -16.37 -8.21
CA ARG A 79 1.78 -16.01 -9.62
C ARG A 79 1.86 -14.50 -9.83
N LEU A 80 1.19 -13.72 -8.99
CA LEU A 80 1.27 -12.25 -9.01
C LEU A 80 2.66 -11.77 -8.62
N TYR A 81 3.25 -12.39 -7.59
CA TYR A 81 4.61 -12.08 -7.16
C TYR A 81 5.63 -12.24 -8.30
N LYS A 82 5.54 -13.32 -9.08
CA LYS A 82 6.44 -13.53 -10.23
C LYS A 82 6.28 -12.44 -11.28
N LYS A 83 5.04 -11.98 -11.53
CA LYS A 83 4.79 -10.85 -12.43
C LYS A 83 5.36 -9.55 -11.88
N ALA A 84 5.27 -9.34 -10.58
CA ALA A 84 5.88 -8.18 -9.92
C ALA A 84 7.40 -8.17 -10.08
N LEU A 85 8.06 -9.31 -9.94
CA LEU A 85 9.50 -9.42 -10.15
C LEU A 85 9.92 -9.00 -11.56
N ILE A 86 9.15 -9.40 -12.57
CA ILE A 86 9.41 -8.99 -13.96
C ILE A 86 9.25 -7.48 -14.11
N ASN A 87 8.17 -6.92 -13.58
CA ASN A 87 7.93 -5.47 -13.60
C ASN A 87 9.02 -4.71 -12.85
N GLY A 88 9.54 -5.28 -11.76
CA GLY A 88 10.60 -4.67 -10.96
C GLY A 88 11.95 -4.55 -11.67
N GLU A 89 12.14 -5.21 -12.79
CA GLU A 89 13.33 -5.09 -13.62
C GLU A 89 13.29 -3.84 -14.52
N SER A 90 12.15 -3.16 -14.59
CA SER A 90 11.98 -1.94 -15.35
C SER A 90 12.97 -0.85 -14.89
N PRO A 91 13.47 0.00 -15.83
CA PRO A 91 14.27 1.17 -15.46
C PRO A 91 13.57 2.10 -14.47
N ALA A 92 12.25 2.16 -14.48
CA ALA A 92 11.46 2.97 -13.55
C ALA A 92 11.63 2.54 -12.08
N ALA A 93 11.86 1.27 -11.82
CA ALA A 93 12.09 0.74 -10.48
C ALA A 93 13.52 1.05 -9.97
N ARG A 94 14.54 0.97 -10.84
CA ARG A 94 15.92 1.43 -10.59
C ARG A 94 16.52 1.03 -9.24
N ASN A 95 16.43 -0.22 -8.87
CA ASN A 95 16.96 -0.73 -7.59
C ASN A 95 16.32 -0.11 -6.33
N ARG A 96 15.19 0.59 -6.47
CA ARG A 96 14.45 1.14 -5.34
C ARG A 96 13.28 0.27 -4.91
N VAL A 97 12.96 -0.75 -5.68
CA VAL A 97 11.80 -1.59 -5.44
C VAL A 97 12.22 -3.04 -5.28
N SER A 98 11.69 -3.68 -4.27
CA SER A 98 11.82 -5.12 -4.07
C SER A 98 10.47 -5.73 -3.70
N PHE A 99 10.35 -7.04 -3.89
CA PHE A 99 9.12 -7.77 -3.59
C PHE A 99 9.42 -8.98 -2.73
N VAL A 100 8.49 -9.29 -1.82
CA VAL A 100 8.56 -10.42 -0.90
C VAL A 100 7.32 -11.29 -1.11
N LEU A 101 7.53 -12.58 -1.32
CA LEU A 101 6.44 -13.55 -1.33
C LEU A 101 6.13 -13.95 0.10
N GLY A 102 4.92 -13.65 0.56
CA GLY A 102 4.54 -14.00 1.92
C GLY A 102 3.21 -13.43 2.35
N ASP A 103 2.81 -13.80 3.55
CA ASP A 103 1.60 -13.34 4.20
C ASP A 103 1.88 -12.00 4.89
N ALA A 104 1.09 -10.97 4.56
CA ALA A 104 1.21 -9.65 5.17
C ALA A 104 1.14 -9.71 6.70
N ALA A 105 0.30 -10.58 7.25
CA ALA A 105 0.13 -10.73 8.69
C ALA A 105 1.37 -11.29 9.41
N LEU A 106 2.28 -11.92 8.68
CA LEU A 106 3.51 -12.51 9.22
C LEU A 106 4.76 -11.67 8.91
N TYR A 107 4.63 -10.64 8.12
CA TYR A 107 5.76 -9.84 7.68
C TYR A 107 6.26 -8.93 8.81
N GLU A 108 7.52 -9.07 9.16
CA GLU A 108 8.18 -8.20 10.13
C GLU A 108 8.62 -6.91 9.44
N LEU A 109 8.12 -5.78 9.93
CA LEU A 109 8.44 -4.47 9.35
C LEU A 109 9.91 -4.14 9.57
N PRO A 110 10.68 -3.84 8.50
CA PRO A 110 12.08 -3.41 8.67
C PRO A 110 12.19 -2.15 9.53
N ASP A 111 13.29 -2.02 10.26
CA ASP A 111 13.49 -0.94 11.23
C ASP A 111 13.37 0.46 10.63
N GLN A 112 13.64 0.61 9.35
CA GLN A 112 13.62 1.92 8.70
C GLN A 112 12.39 2.15 7.84
N ALA A 113 11.50 1.17 7.72
CA ALA A 113 10.26 1.33 6.97
C ALA A 113 9.31 2.24 7.75
N ASP A 114 8.79 3.27 7.10
CA ASP A 114 8.06 4.33 7.78
C ASP A 114 6.78 4.79 7.06
N ARG A 115 6.44 4.16 5.94
CA ARG A 115 5.20 4.40 5.22
C ARG A 115 4.57 3.07 4.84
N CYS A 116 3.27 2.90 5.07
CA CYS A 116 2.55 1.66 4.83
C CYS A 116 1.28 1.92 4.04
N PHE A 117 1.10 1.22 2.92
CA PHE A 117 -0.05 1.38 2.06
C PHE A 117 -0.89 0.11 2.00
N PHE A 118 -2.20 0.30 2.11
CA PHE A 118 -3.20 -0.78 2.06
C PHE A 118 -4.31 -0.39 1.08
N PHE A 119 -4.59 -1.26 0.13
CA PHE A 119 -5.78 -1.14 -0.70
C PHE A 119 -6.81 -2.19 -0.23
N ASN A 120 -8.03 -1.76 0.05
CA ASN A 120 -9.12 -2.69 0.36
C ASN A 120 -9.25 -3.76 -0.76
N PRO A 121 -9.56 -5.04 -0.45
CA PRO A 121 -10.07 -5.46 0.85
C PRO A 121 -9.06 -6.31 1.65
N PHE A 122 -8.71 -5.83 2.84
CA PHE A 122 -8.06 -6.67 3.85
C PHE A 122 -9.08 -7.01 4.93
N ALA A 123 -9.11 -8.26 5.39
CA ALA A 123 -9.93 -8.63 6.52
C ALA A 123 -9.44 -7.93 7.79
N LEU A 124 -10.37 -7.57 8.67
CA LEU A 124 -10.03 -6.84 9.89
C LEU A 124 -9.01 -7.59 10.75
N HIS A 125 -9.11 -8.91 10.87
CA HIS A 125 -8.14 -9.68 11.66
C HIS A 125 -6.73 -9.60 11.06
N THR A 126 -6.60 -9.53 9.73
CA THR A 126 -5.32 -9.35 9.07
C THR A 126 -4.75 -7.96 9.38
N ILE A 127 -5.58 -6.92 9.29
CA ILE A 127 -5.18 -5.55 9.64
C ILE A 127 -4.67 -5.49 11.08
N LYS A 128 -5.36 -6.11 12.03
CA LYS A 128 -4.94 -6.15 13.44
C LYS A 128 -3.56 -6.78 13.61
N ARG A 129 -3.28 -7.87 12.91
CA ARG A 129 -1.99 -8.55 12.99
C ARG A 129 -0.87 -7.72 12.34
N VAL A 130 -1.15 -7.11 11.19
CA VAL A 130 -0.20 -6.19 10.54
C VAL A 130 0.12 -5.02 11.47
N LEU A 131 -0.88 -4.41 12.09
CA LEU A 131 -0.66 -3.32 13.04
C LEU A 131 0.18 -3.75 14.24
N GLY A 132 -0.02 -4.95 14.76
CA GLY A 132 0.82 -5.51 15.82
C GLY A 132 2.30 -5.54 15.42
N ASN A 133 2.60 -5.98 14.21
CA ASN A 133 3.96 -6.00 13.69
C ASN A 133 4.53 -4.58 13.51
N ILE A 134 3.70 -3.64 13.08
CA ILE A 134 4.11 -2.22 12.95
C ILE A 134 4.43 -1.64 14.33
N PHE A 135 3.59 -1.89 15.33
CA PHE A 135 3.82 -1.40 16.69
C PHE A 135 5.10 -1.98 17.29
N ASP A 136 5.35 -3.27 17.08
CA ASP A 136 6.59 -3.92 17.54
C ASP A 136 7.82 -3.26 16.91
N SER A 137 7.78 -3.02 15.62
CA SER A 137 8.88 -2.35 14.90
C SER A 137 9.10 -0.93 15.43
N LEU A 138 8.01 -0.18 15.65
CA LEU A 138 8.08 1.18 16.18
C LEU A 138 8.65 1.21 17.60
N TYR A 139 8.32 0.24 18.42
CA TYR A 139 8.86 0.11 19.77
C TYR A 139 10.38 -0.10 19.76
N HIS A 140 10.88 -0.97 18.87
CA HIS A 140 12.30 -1.26 18.77
C HIS A 140 13.09 -0.13 18.08
N ASN A 141 12.48 0.58 17.16
CA ASN A 141 13.10 1.70 16.45
C ASN A 141 12.11 2.87 16.31
N PRO A 142 12.00 3.74 17.34
CA PRO A 142 11.08 4.88 17.30
C PRO A 142 11.34 5.80 16.11
N ARG A 143 10.27 6.09 15.36
CA ARG A 143 10.29 6.94 14.18
C ARG A 143 8.88 7.36 13.81
N GLU A 144 8.73 8.30 12.88
CA GLU A 144 7.43 8.67 12.36
C GLU A 144 6.95 7.63 11.35
N ILE A 145 5.90 6.91 11.68
CA ILE A 145 5.25 5.96 10.77
C ILE A 145 3.89 6.52 10.36
N LYS A 146 3.61 6.52 9.04
CA LYS A 146 2.29 6.86 8.51
C LYS A 146 1.69 5.69 7.76
N LEU A 147 0.37 5.53 7.92
CA LEU A 147 -0.42 4.49 7.29
C LEU A 147 -1.41 5.12 6.32
N PHE A 148 -1.58 4.48 5.16
CA PHE A 148 -2.47 4.92 4.10
C PHE A 148 -3.40 3.78 3.75
N PHE A 149 -4.71 3.99 3.93
CA PHE A 149 -5.74 2.99 3.63
C PHE A 149 -6.65 3.53 2.53
N TYR A 150 -6.58 2.92 1.36
CA TYR A 150 -7.41 3.32 0.24
C TYR A 150 -8.65 2.44 0.14
N TYR A 151 -9.81 3.07 -0.01
CA TYR A 151 -11.11 2.43 -0.25
C TYR A 151 -11.50 1.44 0.86
N VAL A 152 -11.53 1.91 2.10
CA VAL A 152 -11.75 1.06 3.28
C VAL A 152 -13.23 0.87 3.54
N ASN A 153 -13.62 -0.33 3.99
CA ASN A 153 -14.98 -0.55 4.47
C ASN A 153 -15.20 0.09 5.85
N GLU A 154 -16.46 0.22 6.23
CA GLU A 154 -16.86 0.89 7.47
C GLU A 154 -16.32 0.19 8.72
N GLU A 155 -16.29 -1.13 8.73
CA GLU A 155 -15.78 -1.90 9.87
C GLU A 155 -14.31 -1.60 10.15
N VAL A 156 -13.48 -1.60 9.11
CA VAL A 156 -12.06 -1.27 9.23
C VAL A 156 -11.89 0.20 9.62
N GLU A 157 -12.62 1.10 8.98
CA GLU A 157 -12.54 2.53 9.32
C GLU A 157 -12.88 2.79 10.78
N ASN A 158 -13.96 2.21 11.30
CA ASN A 158 -14.35 2.36 12.69
C ASN A 158 -13.28 1.82 13.65
N PHE A 159 -12.69 0.68 13.32
CA PHE A 159 -11.58 0.13 14.11
C PHE A 159 -10.40 1.09 14.16
N LEU A 160 -9.98 1.61 13.00
CA LEU A 160 -8.82 2.51 12.90
C LEU A 160 -9.08 3.82 13.65
N ASN A 161 -10.27 4.41 13.49
CA ASN A 161 -10.62 5.70 14.12
C ASN A 161 -10.73 5.61 15.63
N ASN A 162 -11.01 4.43 16.17
CA ASN A 162 -11.15 4.22 17.61
C ASN A 162 -9.89 3.62 18.26
N HIS A 163 -8.83 3.40 17.48
CA HIS A 163 -7.61 2.83 18.01
C HIS A 163 -6.76 3.90 18.70
N VAL A 164 -6.43 3.67 19.97
CA VAL A 164 -5.73 4.67 20.80
C VAL A 164 -4.33 5.04 20.30
N ARG A 165 -3.70 4.19 19.52
CA ARG A 165 -2.36 4.42 19.00
C ARG A 165 -2.34 5.01 17.59
N LEU A 166 -3.51 5.25 17.00
CA LEU A 166 -3.62 5.83 15.66
C LEU A 166 -4.26 7.21 15.76
N GLU A 167 -3.60 8.19 15.14
CA GLU A 167 -4.12 9.54 15.03
C GLU A 167 -4.46 9.81 13.58
N GLN A 168 -5.75 10.07 13.32
CA GLN A 168 -6.21 10.36 11.96
C GLN A 168 -5.77 11.74 11.52
N GLU A 169 -5.17 11.82 10.34
CA GLU A 169 -4.87 13.06 9.66
C GLU A 169 -5.96 13.37 8.64
N GLU A 170 -5.85 14.49 7.93
CA GLU A 170 -6.79 14.85 6.87
C GLU A 170 -6.82 13.76 5.79
N PRO A 171 -7.99 13.17 5.49
CA PRO A 171 -8.08 12.18 4.41
C PRO A 171 -7.77 12.82 3.06
N ILE A 172 -7.24 12.02 2.15
CA ILE A 172 -7.02 12.43 0.76
C ILE A 172 -8.28 12.04 -0.02
N ASP A 173 -9.11 13.02 -0.35
CA ASP A 173 -10.34 12.81 -1.12
C ASP A 173 -9.98 12.49 -2.57
N CYS A 174 -10.51 11.40 -3.10
CA CYS A 174 -10.35 10.96 -4.48
C CYS A 174 -11.70 10.88 -5.21
N SER A 175 -12.79 11.33 -4.60
CA SER A 175 -14.13 11.20 -5.16
C SER A 175 -14.32 11.96 -6.48
N ASP A 176 -13.62 13.07 -6.66
CA ASP A 176 -13.68 13.86 -7.90
C ASP A 176 -12.96 13.20 -9.08
N LEU A 177 -12.20 12.14 -8.86
CA LEU A 177 -11.47 11.43 -9.91
C LEU A 177 -12.35 10.47 -10.71
N PHE A 178 -13.55 10.18 -10.24
CA PHE A 178 -14.46 9.19 -10.82
C PHE A 178 -15.86 9.77 -11.01
N GLU A 179 -16.51 9.39 -12.11
CA GLU A 179 -17.90 9.87 -12.37
C GLU A 179 -18.91 9.33 -11.38
N ALA A 180 -18.78 8.04 -11.01
CA ALA A 180 -19.65 7.38 -10.05
C ALA A 180 -18.82 6.95 -8.85
N SER A 181 -18.57 7.88 -7.94
CA SER A 181 -17.80 7.61 -6.73
C SER A 181 -18.72 7.53 -5.50
N ASP A 182 -18.26 6.84 -4.49
CA ASP A 182 -18.91 6.77 -3.18
C ASP A 182 -18.01 7.38 -2.10
N ALA A 183 -18.48 7.34 -0.85
CA ALA A 183 -17.74 7.91 0.28
C ALA A 183 -16.43 7.18 0.59
N LYS A 184 -16.19 6.00 0.02
CA LYS A 184 -14.96 5.23 0.20
C LYS A 184 -13.83 5.67 -0.76
N GLU A 185 -14.14 6.50 -1.77
CA GLU A 185 -13.14 7.00 -2.71
C GLU A 185 -12.25 8.06 -2.05
N ARG A 186 -11.47 7.60 -1.08
CA ARG A 186 -10.51 8.41 -0.34
C ARG A 186 -9.43 7.53 0.26
N ILE A 187 -8.29 8.16 0.52
CA ILE A 187 -7.21 7.53 1.26
C ILE A 187 -7.26 8.05 2.70
N LEU A 188 -7.50 7.16 3.65
CA LEU A 188 -7.40 7.50 5.06
C LEU A 188 -5.93 7.52 5.46
N VAL A 189 -5.53 8.54 6.21
CA VAL A 189 -4.15 8.75 6.62
C VAL A 189 -4.07 8.73 8.14
N TYR A 190 -3.16 7.94 8.70
CA TYR A 190 -2.95 7.86 10.13
C TYR A 190 -1.46 7.99 10.46
N SER A 191 -1.18 8.73 11.54
CA SER A 191 0.12 8.68 12.22
C SER A 191 0.05 7.63 13.33
N VAL A 192 1.16 6.94 13.57
CA VAL A 192 1.24 5.91 14.60
C VAL A 192 1.94 6.48 15.84
N ASN A 193 1.25 6.46 16.99
CA ASN A 193 1.83 6.88 18.25
C ASN A 193 2.66 5.76 18.88
N LEU A 194 3.77 6.12 19.52
CA LEU A 194 4.67 5.16 20.18
C LEU A 194 3.96 4.41 21.31
N PHE A 195 3.05 5.09 21.99
CA PHE A 195 2.27 4.53 23.11
C PHE A 195 0.77 4.78 22.93
#